data_c6e4dd85fccac96f4820857c12a6279d
#
_entry.id   c6e4dd85fccac96f4820857c12a6279d
#
_cell.length_a   1.000
_cell.length_b   1.000
_cell.length_c   1.000
_cell.angle_alpha   90.00
_cell.angle_beta   90.00
_cell.angle_gamma   90.00
#
_symmetry.space_group_name_H-M   'P 1'
#
loop_
_entity.id
_entity.type
_entity.pdbx_description
1 polymer ?
#
loop_
_entity_poly.entity_id
_entity_poly.type
_entity_poly.pdbx_seq_one_letter_code
_entity_poly.pdbx_strand_id
1 'polypeptide(L)'
;MKRVLITGISGKNGRYLLEEMSKNRERDDLDNIHFKVLLRESSDTSFLDECPLDIERYYGSIDTKEDALKFVDGEYDTLLHIAGIQRSVQIVSAAIEKGVKRFILVHTTGIYSKYKEAGEGYRQIDAKVKEICEEAKATLTILRPTMIYGSLNDGNISVFIKMVDKLRLFPVINGAKYELQPVWCKDLGKAFYDVLMNPEITDSKEYDLSGGKPILLIDIFKEIGNQLGVKNTFISVPSGIEYLGAWIVYILTFKKKDYREKVQRMVEPRAYSHEKAANDFNYSPHEFKDGVKEEIIMYKQLKETKNK
;
A
#
# COMPACT_ATOMS: atom_id res chain seq x y z
N MET A 1 -11.64 21.99 -17.79
CA MET A 1 -11.45 21.58 -16.37
C MET A 1 -11.13 20.10 -16.37
N LYS A 2 -9.97 19.68 -15.83
CA LYS A 2 -9.65 18.25 -15.70
C LYS A 2 -10.56 17.60 -14.66
N ARG A 3 -10.94 16.35 -14.87
CA ARG A 3 -11.81 15.61 -13.95
C ARG A 3 -11.18 14.27 -13.60
N VAL A 4 -10.99 14.04 -12.30
CA VAL A 4 -10.23 12.90 -11.78
C VAL A 4 -11.07 12.06 -10.82
N LEU A 5 -11.14 10.77 -11.09
CA LEU A 5 -11.71 9.76 -10.19
C LEU A 5 -10.64 9.26 -9.23
N ILE A 6 -10.92 9.21 -7.93
CA ILE A 6 -10.00 8.66 -6.94
C ILE A 6 -10.70 7.61 -6.08
N THR A 7 -10.11 6.44 -5.96
CA THR A 7 -10.55 5.42 -5.01
C THR A 7 -9.51 5.21 -3.91
N GLY A 8 -9.96 4.93 -2.69
CA GLY A 8 -9.06 4.66 -1.57
C GLY A 8 -8.55 5.91 -0.83
N ILE A 9 -9.17 7.07 -1.06
CA ILE A 9 -8.80 8.35 -0.42
C ILE A 9 -8.95 8.30 1.11
N SER A 10 -9.90 7.54 1.66
CA SER A 10 -10.10 7.38 3.11
C SER A 10 -9.03 6.51 3.79
N GLY A 11 -8.26 5.75 3.02
CA GLY A 11 -7.11 5.00 3.53
C GLY A 11 -5.93 5.92 3.89
N LYS A 12 -4.96 5.40 4.66
CA LYS A 12 -3.83 6.21 5.14
C LYS A 12 -3.02 6.82 3.99
N ASN A 13 -2.72 6.04 2.95
CA ASN A 13 -2.02 6.55 1.75
C ASN A 13 -2.81 7.65 1.04
N GLY A 14 -4.14 7.47 0.92
CA GLY A 14 -5.03 8.46 0.30
C GLY A 14 -5.10 9.76 1.09
N ARG A 15 -5.09 9.70 2.43
CA ARG A 15 -5.04 10.90 3.28
C ARG A 15 -3.74 11.68 3.08
N TYR A 16 -2.60 11.01 2.96
CA TYR A 16 -1.34 11.69 2.65
C TYR A 16 -1.28 12.23 1.22
N LEU A 17 -1.91 11.55 0.25
CA LEU A 17 -2.12 12.14 -1.07
C LEU A 17 -2.91 13.44 -0.97
N LEU A 18 -4.00 13.47 -0.21
CA LEU A 18 -4.82 14.67 -0.01
C LEU A 18 -4.03 15.80 0.67
N GLU A 19 -3.19 15.47 1.65
CA GLU A 19 -2.29 16.45 2.28
C GLU A 19 -1.33 17.08 1.25
N GLU A 20 -0.72 16.28 0.38
CA GLU A 20 0.17 16.79 -0.68
C GLU A 20 -0.59 17.63 -1.71
N MET A 21 -1.79 17.21 -2.11
CA MET A 21 -2.65 18.00 -2.98
C MET A 21 -3.00 19.36 -2.35
N SER A 22 -3.38 19.37 -1.07
CA SER A 22 -3.73 20.60 -0.36
C SER A 22 -2.53 21.56 -0.21
N LYS A 23 -1.34 21.03 0.08
CA LYS A 23 -0.10 21.81 0.19
C LYS A 23 0.31 22.48 -1.13
N ASN A 24 0.07 21.81 -2.24
CA ASN A 24 0.51 22.25 -3.56
C ASN A 24 -0.63 22.84 -4.42
N ARG A 25 -1.78 23.10 -3.81
CA ARG A 25 -3.01 23.55 -4.48
C ARG A 25 -2.78 24.70 -5.46
N GLU A 26 -2.18 25.78 -4.98
CA GLU A 26 -1.94 26.99 -5.79
C GLU A 26 -0.86 26.77 -6.84
N ARG A 27 0.25 26.11 -6.46
CA ARG A 27 1.40 25.86 -7.36
C ARG A 27 1.00 25.06 -8.58
N ASP A 28 0.14 24.05 -8.42
CA ASP A 28 -0.19 23.10 -9.47
C ASP A 28 -1.62 23.28 -10.00
N ASP A 29 -2.23 24.46 -9.70
CA ASP A 29 -3.53 24.88 -10.23
C ASP A 29 -4.65 23.85 -10.01
N LEU A 30 -4.67 23.23 -8.82
CA LEU A 30 -5.62 22.17 -8.48
C LEU A 30 -7.06 22.69 -8.36
N ASP A 31 -7.27 24.00 -8.27
CA ASP A 31 -8.60 24.64 -8.29
C ASP A 31 -9.33 24.45 -9.62
N ASN A 32 -8.59 24.17 -10.68
CA ASN A 32 -9.13 23.85 -12.01
C ASN A 32 -9.33 22.35 -12.25
N ILE A 33 -9.24 21.52 -11.19
CA ILE A 33 -9.44 20.07 -11.26
C ILE A 33 -10.62 19.70 -10.37
N HIS A 34 -11.60 19.00 -10.94
CA HIS A 34 -12.69 18.38 -10.18
C HIS A 34 -12.33 16.95 -9.80
N PHE A 35 -12.40 16.63 -8.51
CA PHE A 35 -12.13 15.30 -7.98
C PHE A 35 -13.41 14.62 -7.52
N LYS A 36 -13.69 13.41 -7.99
CA LYS A 36 -14.74 12.55 -7.44
C LYS A 36 -14.09 11.41 -6.67
N VAL A 37 -14.40 11.28 -5.39
CA VAL A 37 -13.77 10.30 -4.51
C VAL A 37 -14.75 9.23 -4.07
N LEU A 38 -14.32 7.96 -4.15
CA LEU A 38 -15.09 6.83 -3.66
C LEU A 38 -14.91 6.66 -2.15
N LEU A 39 -16.00 6.64 -1.41
CA LEU A 39 -16.08 6.45 0.03
C LEU A 39 -17.01 5.30 0.36
N ARG A 40 -16.75 4.60 1.48
CA ARG A 40 -17.72 3.66 2.04
C ARG A 40 -18.55 4.39 3.09
N GLU A 41 -19.81 3.99 3.29
CA GLU A 41 -20.70 4.54 4.33
C GLU A 41 -20.05 4.52 5.72
N SER A 42 -19.23 3.50 6.01
CA SER A 42 -18.54 3.35 7.30
C SER A 42 -17.22 4.14 7.41
N SER A 43 -16.81 4.86 6.37
CA SER A 43 -15.54 5.62 6.39
C SER A 43 -15.68 6.89 7.22
N ASP A 44 -14.69 7.16 8.07
CA ASP A 44 -14.49 8.51 8.59
C ASP A 44 -14.10 9.42 7.43
N THR A 45 -14.90 10.46 7.19
CA THR A 45 -14.73 11.44 6.11
C THR A 45 -14.50 12.85 6.61
N SER A 46 -14.39 13.05 7.92
CA SER A 46 -14.18 14.37 8.55
C SER A 46 -12.96 15.11 7.99
N PHE A 47 -11.93 14.39 7.57
CA PHE A 47 -10.73 14.96 6.94
C PHE A 47 -10.99 15.65 5.58
N LEU A 48 -12.15 15.45 4.99
CA LEU A 48 -12.58 16.14 3.75
C LEU A 48 -13.35 17.43 4.04
N ASP A 49 -13.77 17.68 5.27
CA ASP A 49 -14.64 18.83 5.59
C ASP A 49 -13.87 20.16 5.52
N GLU A 50 -12.58 20.13 5.85
CA GLU A 50 -11.67 21.28 5.78
C GLU A 50 -10.80 21.28 4.51
N CYS A 51 -11.04 20.34 3.59
CA CYS A 51 -10.24 20.23 2.38
C CYS A 51 -10.59 21.38 1.41
N PRO A 52 -9.60 22.17 0.95
CA PRO A 52 -9.85 23.32 0.11
C PRO A 52 -10.08 23.00 -1.37
N LEU A 53 -10.06 21.71 -1.76
CA LEU A 53 -10.17 21.25 -3.14
C LEU A 53 -11.63 20.99 -3.53
N ASP A 54 -11.95 21.08 -4.83
CA ASP A 54 -13.25 20.69 -5.36
C ASP A 54 -13.43 19.17 -5.38
N ILE A 55 -14.02 18.62 -4.31
CA ILE A 55 -14.18 17.17 -4.10
C ILE A 55 -15.65 16.78 -4.02
N GLU A 56 -16.13 16.05 -5.03
CA GLU A 56 -17.40 15.32 -5.02
C GLU A 56 -17.23 14.01 -4.21
N ARG A 57 -18.06 13.82 -3.19
CA ARG A 57 -18.08 12.60 -2.36
C ARG A 57 -19.10 11.62 -2.90
N TYR A 58 -18.65 10.46 -3.36
CA TYR A 58 -19.53 9.38 -3.79
C TYR A 58 -19.44 8.22 -2.78
N TYR A 59 -20.58 7.88 -2.17
CA TYR A 59 -20.69 6.77 -1.23
C TYR A 59 -21.16 5.51 -1.94
N GLY A 60 -20.37 4.43 -1.87
CA GLY A 60 -20.69 3.19 -2.55
C GLY A 60 -19.54 2.16 -2.55
N SER A 61 -19.66 1.21 -3.45
CA SER A 61 -18.71 0.11 -3.69
C SER A 61 -18.25 0.09 -5.14
N ILE A 62 -17.20 -0.66 -5.41
CA ILE A 62 -16.72 -1.07 -6.75
C ILE A 62 -16.44 -2.57 -6.77
N ASP A 63 -17.15 -3.34 -5.95
CA ASP A 63 -16.96 -4.79 -5.86
C ASP A 63 -17.58 -5.52 -7.07
N THR A 64 -18.57 -4.91 -7.73
CA THR A 64 -19.15 -5.36 -8.99
C THR A 64 -18.90 -4.37 -10.11
N LYS A 65 -19.01 -4.82 -11.38
CA LYS A 65 -18.92 -3.91 -12.54
C LYS A 65 -20.05 -2.87 -12.54
N GLU A 66 -21.25 -3.26 -12.13
CA GLU A 66 -22.42 -2.36 -12.06
C GLU A 66 -22.23 -1.23 -11.06
N ASP A 67 -21.68 -1.53 -9.88
CA ASP A 67 -21.37 -0.52 -8.89
C ASP A 67 -20.23 0.39 -9.35
N ALA A 68 -19.22 -0.19 -10.00
CA ALA A 68 -18.15 0.60 -10.60
C ALA A 68 -18.67 1.56 -11.68
N LEU A 69 -19.61 1.14 -12.54
CA LEU A 69 -20.24 1.98 -13.55
C LEU A 69 -20.98 3.17 -12.94
N LYS A 70 -21.66 2.99 -11.80
CA LYS A 70 -22.31 4.10 -11.08
C LYS A 70 -21.29 5.11 -10.54
N PHE A 71 -20.17 4.64 -10.00
CA PHE A 71 -19.12 5.51 -9.51
C PHE A 71 -18.47 6.33 -10.62
N VAL A 72 -18.14 5.70 -11.75
CA VAL A 72 -17.46 6.36 -12.87
C VAL A 72 -18.41 7.13 -13.80
N ASP A 73 -19.70 7.21 -13.46
CA ASP A 73 -20.68 7.92 -14.28
C ASP A 73 -20.38 9.43 -14.33
N GLY A 74 -20.34 9.95 -15.57
CA GLY A 74 -19.90 11.30 -15.91
C GLY A 74 -18.71 11.29 -16.86
N GLU A 75 -18.23 12.48 -17.21
CA GLU A 75 -17.06 12.67 -18.07
C GLU A 75 -15.80 12.85 -17.20
N TYR A 76 -14.89 11.90 -17.20
CA TYR A 76 -13.65 11.93 -16.44
C TYR A 76 -12.47 11.59 -17.34
N ASP A 77 -11.32 12.26 -17.09
CA ASP A 77 -10.10 12.11 -17.87
C ASP A 77 -9.20 11.01 -17.29
N THR A 78 -9.13 10.94 -15.96
CA THR A 78 -8.14 10.15 -15.22
C THR A 78 -8.79 9.36 -14.10
N LEU A 79 -8.35 8.12 -13.90
CA LEU A 79 -8.65 7.30 -12.73
C LEU A 79 -7.36 7.03 -11.94
N LEU A 80 -7.32 7.47 -10.67
CA LEU A 80 -6.32 7.05 -9.68
C LEU A 80 -6.95 6.01 -8.73
N HIS A 81 -6.53 4.75 -8.88
CA HIS A 81 -7.07 3.63 -8.11
C HIS A 81 -6.10 3.16 -7.03
N ILE A 82 -6.40 3.53 -5.76
CA ILE A 82 -5.60 3.16 -4.57
C ILE A 82 -6.27 2.03 -3.77
N ALA A 83 -7.54 1.76 -3.99
CA ALA A 83 -8.39 0.89 -3.14
C ALA A 83 -8.09 -0.61 -3.21
N GLY A 84 -6.94 -1.02 -3.74
CA GLY A 84 -6.46 -2.40 -3.75
C GLY A 84 -6.63 -3.11 -5.09
N ILE A 85 -5.60 -3.82 -5.47
CA ILE A 85 -5.41 -4.48 -6.77
C ILE A 85 -6.58 -5.40 -7.17
N GLN A 86 -7.25 -6.06 -6.21
CA GLN A 86 -8.33 -7.03 -6.50
C GLN A 86 -9.52 -6.42 -7.25
N ARG A 87 -9.70 -5.11 -7.18
CA ARG A 87 -10.80 -4.37 -7.81
C ARG A 87 -10.40 -3.70 -9.12
N SER A 88 -9.13 -3.80 -9.51
CA SER A 88 -8.59 -3.07 -10.67
C SER A 88 -9.30 -3.44 -11.97
N VAL A 89 -9.58 -4.72 -12.22
CA VAL A 89 -10.23 -5.16 -13.46
C VAL A 89 -11.63 -4.54 -13.60
N GLN A 90 -12.44 -4.58 -12.53
CA GLN A 90 -13.81 -4.06 -12.56
C GLN A 90 -13.83 -2.55 -12.79
N ILE A 91 -13.02 -1.80 -12.04
CA ILE A 91 -13.05 -0.33 -12.11
C ILE A 91 -12.43 0.18 -13.42
N VAL A 92 -11.36 -0.46 -13.91
CA VAL A 92 -10.75 -0.10 -15.19
C VAL A 92 -11.70 -0.37 -16.36
N SER A 93 -12.35 -1.56 -16.38
CA SER A 93 -13.33 -1.88 -17.42
C SER A 93 -14.49 -0.89 -17.43
N ALA A 94 -15.03 -0.54 -16.26
CA ALA A 94 -16.13 0.43 -16.16
C ALA A 94 -15.69 1.84 -16.58
N ALA A 95 -14.50 2.28 -16.20
CA ALA A 95 -13.98 3.60 -16.54
C ALA A 95 -13.68 3.74 -18.04
N ILE A 96 -13.16 2.69 -18.68
CA ILE A 96 -12.95 2.67 -20.14
C ILE A 96 -14.29 2.76 -20.88
N GLU A 97 -15.33 2.05 -20.42
CA GLU A 97 -16.67 2.11 -21.00
C GLU A 97 -17.26 3.53 -20.96
N LYS A 98 -16.86 4.34 -19.96
CA LYS A 98 -17.23 5.74 -19.81
C LYS A 98 -16.24 6.74 -20.46
N GLY A 99 -15.24 6.24 -21.17
CA GLY A 99 -14.33 7.07 -21.95
C GLY A 99 -13.08 7.59 -21.23
N VAL A 100 -12.80 7.13 -19.99
CA VAL A 100 -11.55 7.47 -19.29
C VAL A 100 -10.35 6.95 -20.08
N LYS A 101 -9.31 7.77 -20.21
CA LYS A 101 -8.12 7.48 -21.05
C LYS A 101 -6.82 7.35 -20.28
N ARG A 102 -6.76 7.82 -19.03
CA ARG A 102 -5.57 7.76 -18.20
C ARG A 102 -5.84 6.98 -16.92
N PHE A 103 -5.02 5.98 -16.65
CA PHE A 103 -5.13 5.10 -15.50
C PHE A 103 -3.84 5.10 -14.69
N ILE A 104 -3.95 5.34 -13.38
CA ILE A 104 -2.88 5.21 -12.40
C ILE A 104 -3.35 4.19 -11.36
N LEU A 105 -2.74 3.00 -11.36
CA LEU A 105 -3.17 1.88 -10.51
C LEU A 105 -2.12 1.57 -9.44
N VAL A 106 -2.54 1.50 -8.19
CA VAL A 106 -1.68 1.07 -7.09
C VAL A 106 -1.84 -0.44 -6.91
N HIS A 107 -0.87 -1.18 -7.43
CA HIS A 107 -0.75 -2.63 -7.32
C HIS A 107 0.17 -3.05 -6.16
N THR A 108 1.06 -4.03 -6.36
CA THR A 108 1.95 -4.52 -5.30
C THR A 108 3.18 -5.20 -5.88
N THR A 109 4.34 -5.08 -5.21
CA THR A 109 5.52 -5.92 -5.49
C THR A 109 5.29 -7.41 -5.18
N GLY A 110 4.15 -7.75 -4.59
CA GLY A 110 3.73 -9.14 -4.39
C GLY A 110 3.65 -9.98 -5.68
N ILE A 111 3.57 -9.34 -6.86
CA ILE A 111 3.64 -10.04 -8.15
C ILE A 111 4.97 -10.79 -8.37
N TYR A 112 6.04 -10.34 -7.70
CA TYR A 112 7.37 -10.94 -7.81
C TYR A 112 7.58 -12.13 -6.87
N SER A 113 6.62 -12.40 -5.98
CA SER A 113 6.72 -13.54 -5.06
C SER A 113 6.81 -14.86 -5.81
N LYS A 114 7.73 -15.72 -5.39
CA LYS A 114 7.92 -17.07 -5.92
C LYS A 114 6.85 -18.04 -5.40
N TYR A 115 6.14 -17.68 -4.36
CA TYR A 115 5.10 -18.52 -3.75
C TYR A 115 3.77 -18.32 -4.48
N LYS A 116 3.24 -19.45 -4.98
CA LYS A 116 2.24 -19.51 -6.05
C LYS A 116 0.91 -18.80 -5.73
N GLU A 117 0.38 -18.98 -4.52
CA GLU A 117 -0.97 -18.46 -4.20
C GLU A 117 -1.00 -16.92 -4.11
N ALA A 118 0.04 -16.31 -3.50
CA ALA A 118 0.06 -14.86 -3.33
C ALA A 118 0.40 -14.10 -4.62
N GLY A 119 1.32 -14.63 -5.44
CA GLY A 119 1.82 -13.93 -6.63
C GLY A 119 0.96 -14.13 -7.87
N GLU A 120 0.38 -15.33 -8.05
CA GLU A 120 -0.33 -15.69 -9.28
C GLU A 120 -1.58 -14.84 -9.51
N GLY A 121 -2.42 -14.67 -8.50
CA GLY A 121 -3.61 -13.83 -8.61
C GLY A 121 -3.28 -12.38 -8.95
N TYR A 122 -2.20 -11.83 -8.37
CA TYR A 122 -1.76 -10.48 -8.71
C TYR A 122 -1.24 -10.37 -10.14
N ARG A 123 -0.49 -11.36 -10.63
CA ARG A 123 -0.01 -11.40 -12.03
C ARG A 123 -1.16 -11.47 -13.03
N GLN A 124 -2.19 -12.26 -12.74
CA GLN A 124 -3.38 -12.36 -13.60
C GLN A 124 -4.14 -11.04 -13.69
N ILE A 125 -4.33 -10.35 -12.56
CA ILE A 125 -4.97 -9.03 -12.54
C ILE A 125 -4.12 -8.01 -13.30
N ASP A 126 -2.81 -7.97 -13.05
CA ASP A 126 -1.87 -7.06 -13.70
C ASP A 126 -1.87 -7.25 -15.23
N ALA A 127 -1.82 -8.50 -15.69
CA ALA A 127 -1.90 -8.83 -17.12
C ALA A 127 -3.26 -8.41 -17.73
N LYS A 128 -4.36 -8.66 -17.01
CA LYS A 128 -5.70 -8.34 -17.52
C LYS A 128 -5.95 -6.85 -17.64
N VAL A 129 -5.51 -6.03 -16.68
CA VAL A 129 -5.67 -4.57 -16.80
C VAL A 129 -4.79 -3.99 -17.90
N LYS A 130 -3.60 -4.56 -18.14
CA LYS A 130 -2.74 -4.17 -19.27
C LYS A 130 -3.42 -4.45 -20.61
N GLU A 131 -3.93 -5.66 -20.80
CA GLU A 131 -4.69 -6.05 -21.99
C GLU A 131 -5.87 -5.09 -22.25
N ILE A 132 -6.70 -4.84 -21.24
CA ILE A 132 -7.87 -3.96 -21.34
C ILE A 132 -7.48 -2.51 -21.73
N CYS A 133 -6.42 -1.98 -21.11
CA CYS A 133 -5.96 -0.61 -21.42
C CYS A 133 -5.33 -0.53 -22.83
N GLU A 134 -4.59 -1.55 -23.25
CA GLU A 134 -3.99 -1.62 -24.59
C GLU A 134 -5.08 -1.66 -25.69
N GLU A 135 -6.08 -2.50 -25.55
CA GLU A 135 -7.23 -2.60 -26.45
C GLU A 135 -7.99 -1.27 -26.56
N ALA A 136 -8.14 -0.54 -25.45
CA ALA A 136 -8.80 0.76 -25.39
C ALA A 136 -7.90 1.94 -25.82
N LYS A 137 -6.62 1.69 -26.13
CA LYS A 137 -5.61 2.73 -26.38
C LYS A 137 -5.54 3.77 -25.27
N ALA A 138 -5.65 3.32 -24.03
CA ALA A 138 -5.57 4.14 -22.82
C ALA A 138 -4.15 4.07 -22.22
N THR A 139 -3.70 5.16 -21.58
CA THR A 139 -2.43 5.15 -20.86
C THR A 139 -2.59 4.47 -19.51
N LEU A 140 -1.62 3.63 -19.14
CA LEU A 140 -1.65 2.88 -17.89
C LEU A 140 -0.32 3.04 -17.13
N THR A 141 -0.37 3.68 -15.98
CA THR A 141 0.75 3.73 -15.03
C THR A 141 0.48 2.79 -13.86
N ILE A 142 1.43 1.92 -13.54
CA ILE A 142 1.31 0.97 -12.42
C ILE A 142 2.35 1.30 -11.36
N LEU A 143 1.87 1.51 -10.14
CA LEU A 143 2.69 1.76 -8.95
C LEU A 143 2.68 0.52 -8.06
N ARG A 144 3.85 -0.03 -7.75
CA ARG A 144 3.99 -1.24 -6.93
C ARG A 144 4.72 -0.94 -5.63
N PRO A 145 4.03 -0.53 -4.59
CA PRO A 145 4.64 -0.38 -3.28
C PRO A 145 5.12 -1.73 -2.73
N THR A 146 6.19 -1.68 -1.95
CA THR A 146 6.67 -2.79 -1.12
C THR A 146 5.78 -2.96 0.11
N MET A 147 6.32 -3.44 1.23
CA MET A 147 5.58 -3.57 2.49
C MET A 147 5.20 -2.19 3.03
N ILE A 148 3.95 -1.82 2.88
CA ILE A 148 3.44 -0.52 3.37
C ILE A 148 3.33 -0.54 4.89
N TYR A 149 3.77 0.55 5.54
CA TYR A 149 3.63 0.78 6.97
C TYR A 149 3.28 2.25 7.29
N GLY A 150 3.03 2.55 8.56
CA GLY A 150 2.73 3.89 9.07
C GLY A 150 1.29 4.04 9.57
N SER A 151 0.62 2.91 9.82
CA SER A 151 -0.69 2.92 10.48
C SER A 151 -0.84 1.69 11.37
N LEU A 152 -1.51 1.84 12.52
CA LEU A 152 -1.70 0.73 13.48
C LEU A 152 -2.55 -0.42 12.94
N ASN A 153 -3.09 -0.29 11.73
CA ASN A 153 -3.92 -1.28 11.03
C ASN A 153 -3.27 -1.81 9.73
N ASP A 154 -1.97 -1.56 9.50
CA ASP A 154 -1.29 -1.98 8.26
C ASP A 154 -1.13 -3.51 8.13
N GLY A 155 -1.23 -4.23 9.25
CA GLY A 155 -1.08 -5.69 9.26
C GLY A 155 0.36 -6.19 9.08
N ASN A 156 1.34 -5.29 9.01
CA ASN A 156 2.76 -5.55 8.78
C ASN A 156 3.60 -5.08 9.99
N ILE A 157 4.11 -3.86 9.92
CA ILE A 157 4.96 -3.28 10.98
C ILE A 157 4.17 -3.10 12.29
N SER A 158 2.90 -2.76 12.23
CA SER A 158 2.03 -2.70 13.41
C SER A 158 1.97 -4.03 14.19
N VAL A 159 2.04 -5.17 13.49
CA VAL A 159 2.14 -6.50 14.11
C VAL A 159 3.50 -6.68 14.77
N PHE A 160 4.58 -6.29 14.08
CA PHE A 160 5.93 -6.38 14.63
C PHE A 160 6.10 -5.50 15.88
N ILE A 161 5.55 -4.30 15.90
CA ILE A 161 5.53 -3.42 17.08
C ILE A 161 4.87 -4.13 18.27
N LYS A 162 3.69 -4.72 18.08
CA LYS A 162 2.97 -5.47 19.11
C LYS A 162 3.73 -6.69 19.61
N MET A 163 4.41 -7.40 18.71
CA MET A 163 5.22 -8.57 19.07
C MET A 163 6.47 -8.17 19.86
N VAL A 164 7.20 -7.16 19.40
CA VAL A 164 8.41 -6.66 20.09
C VAL A 164 8.08 -6.12 21.49
N ASP A 165 6.96 -5.40 21.63
CA ASP A 165 6.52 -4.89 22.93
C ASP A 165 6.16 -6.00 23.92
N LYS A 166 5.60 -7.12 23.45
CA LYS A 166 5.11 -8.21 24.32
C LYS A 166 6.16 -9.28 24.63
N LEU A 167 7.03 -9.61 23.68
CA LEU A 167 7.93 -10.75 23.78
C LEU A 167 9.32 -10.31 24.25
N ARG A 168 9.78 -10.81 25.39
CA ARG A 168 11.16 -10.61 25.86
C ARG A 168 12.12 -11.60 25.24
N LEU A 169 11.69 -12.85 25.04
CA LEU A 169 12.35 -13.86 24.25
C LEU A 169 11.63 -13.94 22.89
N PHE A 170 12.33 -13.62 21.82
CA PHE A 170 11.74 -13.47 20.51
C PHE A 170 12.34 -14.51 19.54
N PRO A 171 11.59 -15.57 19.20
CA PRO A 171 12.07 -16.54 18.21
C PRO A 171 12.08 -15.93 16.82
N VAL A 172 13.18 -16.07 16.11
CA VAL A 172 13.36 -15.60 14.74
C VAL A 172 13.89 -16.70 13.84
N ILE A 173 13.36 -16.80 12.64
CA ILE A 173 13.72 -17.83 11.66
C ILE A 173 15.10 -17.51 11.07
N ASN A 174 16.04 -18.44 11.10
CA ASN A 174 17.40 -18.29 10.55
C ASN A 174 18.05 -16.95 10.94
N GLY A 175 17.82 -16.48 12.18
CA GLY A 175 18.33 -15.21 12.66
C GLY A 175 17.68 -13.97 12.02
N ALA A 176 16.57 -14.13 11.29
CA ALA A 176 15.86 -13.07 10.56
C ALA A 176 16.78 -12.25 9.62
N LYS A 177 17.70 -12.92 8.95
CA LYS A 177 18.70 -12.33 8.03
C LYS A 177 18.15 -12.17 6.61
N TYR A 178 16.92 -11.73 6.49
CA TYR A 178 16.25 -11.49 5.20
C TYR A 178 16.04 -9.99 5.02
N GLU A 179 16.31 -9.52 3.81
CA GLU A 179 16.14 -8.11 3.48
C GLU A 179 14.67 -7.80 3.16
N LEU A 180 14.17 -6.77 3.79
CA LEU A 180 12.92 -6.10 3.49
C LEU A 180 13.21 -4.64 3.14
N GLN A 181 12.27 -3.99 2.49
CA GLN A 181 12.38 -2.56 2.19
C GLN A 181 11.01 -1.90 2.41
N PRO A 182 10.56 -1.79 3.68
CA PRO A 182 9.26 -1.23 4.01
C PRO A 182 9.14 0.22 3.53
N VAL A 183 8.00 0.57 2.95
CA VAL A 183 7.71 1.93 2.49
C VAL A 183 6.70 2.61 3.40
N TRP A 184 6.98 3.84 3.78
CA TRP A 184 6.10 4.64 4.62
C TRP A 184 4.91 5.16 3.82
N CYS A 185 3.70 5.05 4.37
CA CYS A 185 2.47 5.50 3.69
C CYS A 185 2.50 7.00 3.33
N LYS A 186 3.26 7.83 4.03
CA LYS A 186 3.45 9.25 3.72
C LYS A 186 4.25 9.44 2.43
N ASP A 187 5.32 8.67 2.22
CA ASP A 187 6.10 8.70 0.98
C ASP A 187 5.27 8.26 -0.22
N LEU A 188 4.38 7.27 -0.01
CA LEU A 188 3.45 6.84 -1.05
C LEU A 188 2.42 7.91 -1.40
N GLY A 189 1.88 8.63 -0.41
CA GLY A 189 0.96 9.73 -0.67
C GLY A 189 1.58 10.79 -1.58
N LYS A 190 2.84 11.17 -1.28
CA LYS A 190 3.62 12.07 -2.12
C LYS A 190 3.88 11.48 -3.51
N ALA A 191 4.30 10.22 -3.62
CA ALA A 191 4.54 9.56 -4.91
C ALA A 191 3.29 9.51 -5.79
N PHE A 192 2.12 9.25 -5.20
CA PHE A 192 0.85 9.25 -5.94
C PHE A 192 0.51 10.63 -6.48
N TYR A 193 0.78 11.66 -5.67
CA TYR A 193 0.63 13.05 -6.09
C TYR A 193 1.59 13.39 -7.25
N ASP A 194 2.88 13.06 -7.10
CA ASP A 194 3.88 13.36 -8.14
C ASP A 194 3.54 12.67 -9.47
N VAL A 195 3.08 11.41 -9.43
CA VAL A 195 2.65 10.67 -10.63
C VAL A 195 1.37 11.25 -11.23
N LEU A 196 0.40 11.65 -10.41
CA LEU A 196 -0.85 12.26 -10.89
C LEU A 196 -0.57 13.56 -11.65
N MET A 197 0.35 14.37 -11.13
CA MET A 197 0.62 15.72 -11.63
C MET A 197 1.64 15.79 -12.77
N ASN A 198 2.39 14.71 -13.05
CA ASN A 198 3.41 14.68 -14.11
C ASN A 198 3.11 13.63 -15.20
N PRO A 199 1.99 13.75 -15.93
CA PRO A 199 1.60 12.77 -16.96
C PRO A 199 2.65 12.60 -18.07
N GLU A 200 3.30 13.68 -18.51
CA GLU A 200 4.29 13.68 -19.57
C GLU A 200 5.53 12.81 -19.27
N ILE A 201 5.80 12.60 -17.97
CA ILE A 201 6.93 11.77 -17.52
C ILE A 201 6.45 10.37 -17.13
N THR A 202 5.29 10.25 -16.52
CA THR A 202 4.88 9.04 -15.78
C THR A 202 3.90 8.14 -16.53
N ASP A 203 3.22 8.64 -17.55
CA ASP A 203 2.24 7.87 -18.30
C ASP A 203 2.87 6.66 -19.01
N SER A 204 2.14 5.55 -19.02
CA SER A 204 2.54 4.28 -19.62
C SER A 204 3.83 3.68 -19.02
N LYS A 205 4.10 3.97 -17.74
CA LYS A 205 5.26 3.45 -17.01
C LYS A 205 4.86 2.61 -15.80
N GLU A 206 5.80 1.81 -15.34
CA GLU A 206 5.66 0.99 -14.15
C GLU A 206 6.78 1.33 -13.17
N TYR A 207 6.44 1.49 -11.88
CA TYR A 207 7.36 1.87 -10.83
C TYR A 207 7.22 0.98 -9.61
N ASP A 208 8.34 0.44 -9.13
CA ASP A 208 8.40 -0.13 -7.80
C ASP A 208 8.67 1.00 -6.79
N LEU A 209 7.82 1.10 -5.79
CA LEU A 209 7.89 2.13 -4.75
C LEU A 209 8.31 1.48 -3.43
N SER A 210 9.60 1.37 -3.22
CA SER A 210 10.18 0.84 -1.98
C SER A 210 10.55 1.96 -1.00
N GLY A 211 10.84 1.60 0.25
CA GLY A 211 11.40 2.52 1.25
C GLY A 211 12.87 2.90 0.95
N GLY A 212 13.50 3.67 1.82
CA GLY A 212 14.83 4.26 1.60
C GLY A 212 15.89 3.21 1.24
N LYS A 213 16.22 2.33 2.19
CA LYS A 213 17.22 1.25 1.95
C LYS A 213 16.69 -0.11 2.37
N PRO A 214 17.21 -1.18 1.74
CA PRO A 214 17.00 -2.52 2.28
C PRO A 214 17.48 -2.62 3.73
N ILE A 215 16.70 -3.31 4.56
CA ILE A 215 16.98 -3.51 5.98
C ILE A 215 16.71 -4.98 6.34
N LEU A 216 17.59 -5.59 7.14
CA LEU A 216 17.35 -6.94 7.62
C LEU A 216 16.17 -7.00 8.57
N LEU A 217 15.35 -8.04 8.49
CA LEU A 217 14.20 -8.21 9.39
C LEU A 217 14.61 -8.18 10.87
N ILE A 218 15.80 -8.73 11.22
CA ILE A 218 16.31 -8.63 12.60
C ILE A 218 16.57 -7.19 13.02
N ASP A 219 17.02 -6.33 12.11
CA ASP A 219 17.30 -4.93 12.43
C ASP A 219 16.04 -4.10 12.48
N ILE A 220 14.98 -4.48 11.73
CA ILE A 220 13.61 -3.94 11.94
C ILE A 220 13.15 -4.20 13.37
N PHE A 221 13.28 -5.43 13.88
CA PHE A 221 12.86 -5.75 15.25
C PHE A 221 13.68 -5.01 16.31
N LYS A 222 15.01 -4.91 16.10
CA LYS A 222 15.89 -4.14 17.01
C LYS A 222 15.54 -2.66 17.03
N GLU A 223 15.30 -2.05 15.85
CA GLU A 223 14.94 -0.64 15.75
C GLU A 223 13.61 -0.36 16.46
N ILE A 224 12.60 -1.21 16.25
CA ILE A 224 11.33 -1.12 16.96
C ILE A 224 11.56 -1.24 18.49
N GLY A 225 12.37 -2.20 18.94
CA GLY A 225 12.70 -2.39 20.35
C GLY A 225 13.39 -1.16 20.95
N ASN A 226 14.36 -0.60 20.25
CA ASN A 226 15.07 0.62 20.66
C ASN A 226 14.11 1.80 20.85
N GLN A 227 13.21 2.03 19.89
CA GLN A 227 12.27 3.15 19.96
C GLN A 227 11.14 2.93 20.98
N LEU A 228 10.74 1.68 21.22
CA LEU A 228 9.83 1.34 22.31
C LEU A 228 10.49 1.48 23.70
N GLY A 229 11.82 1.42 23.79
CA GLY A 229 12.57 1.36 25.02
C GLY A 229 12.54 -0.03 25.69
N VAL A 230 12.38 -1.10 24.87
CA VAL A 230 12.33 -2.48 25.38
C VAL A 230 13.54 -3.29 24.94
N LYS A 231 14.02 -4.18 25.81
CA LYS A 231 15.09 -5.12 25.50
C LYS A 231 14.51 -6.49 25.15
N ASN A 232 14.83 -6.97 23.96
CA ASN A 232 14.42 -8.30 23.49
C ASN A 232 15.67 -9.16 23.28
N THR A 233 15.57 -10.45 23.62
CA THR A 233 16.58 -11.45 23.29
C THR A 233 16.06 -12.26 22.10
N PHE A 234 16.77 -12.20 20.97
CA PHE A 234 16.38 -12.92 19.76
C PHE A 234 17.02 -14.30 19.76
N ILE A 235 16.19 -15.34 19.60
CA ILE A 235 16.64 -16.73 19.54
C ILE A 235 16.46 -17.22 18.10
N SER A 236 17.58 -17.55 17.45
CA SER A 236 17.53 -18.09 16.10
C SER A 236 17.00 -19.52 16.10
N VAL A 237 15.92 -19.74 15.35
CA VAL A 237 15.33 -21.05 15.10
C VAL A 237 15.66 -21.45 13.65
N PRO A 238 16.24 -22.65 13.42
CA PRO A 238 16.53 -23.11 12.05
C PRO A 238 15.26 -23.25 11.21
N SER A 239 15.33 -22.89 9.91
CA SER A 239 14.24 -23.13 8.96
C SER A 239 13.92 -24.63 8.88
N GLY A 240 12.66 -24.97 8.98
CA GLY A 240 12.18 -26.35 9.03
C GLY A 240 11.42 -26.65 10.32
N ILE A 241 11.86 -26.16 11.46
CA ILE A 241 11.15 -26.34 12.75
C ILE A 241 9.85 -25.53 12.73
N GLU A 242 9.89 -24.29 12.28
CA GLU A 242 8.68 -23.44 12.14
C GLU A 242 7.75 -23.93 11.04
N TYR A 243 8.31 -24.49 9.94
CA TYR A 243 7.51 -25.12 8.89
C TYR A 243 6.80 -26.37 9.44
N LEU A 244 7.51 -27.19 10.23
CA LEU A 244 6.93 -28.32 10.94
C LEU A 244 5.85 -27.84 11.93
N GLY A 245 6.12 -26.75 12.66
CA GLY A 245 5.13 -26.11 13.53
C GLY A 245 3.88 -25.64 12.79
N ALA A 246 4.06 -24.97 11.67
CA ALA A 246 2.95 -24.54 10.79
C ALA A 246 2.17 -25.74 10.24
N TRP A 247 2.84 -26.83 9.89
CA TRP A 247 2.24 -28.08 9.43
C TRP A 247 1.44 -28.77 10.54
N ILE A 248 1.96 -28.80 11.78
CA ILE A 248 1.24 -29.30 12.95
C ILE A 248 -0.03 -28.49 13.19
N VAL A 249 0.05 -27.15 13.16
CA VAL A 249 -1.12 -26.28 13.31
C VAL A 249 -2.15 -26.51 12.19
N TYR A 250 -1.69 -26.70 10.97
CA TYR A 250 -2.57 -27.03 9.82
C TYR A 250 -3.35 -28.32 10.06
N ILE A 251 -2.68 -29.39 10.55
CA ILE A 251 -3.37 -30.66 10.86
C ILE A 251 -4.31 -30.50 12.06
N LEU A 252 -3.82 -29.93 13.17
CA LEU A 252 -4.61 -29.78 14.39
C LEU A 252 -5.83 -28.89 14.21
N THR A 253 -5.81 -27.98 13.24
CA THR A 253 -6.97 -27.12 12.90
C THR A 253 -7.83 -27.73 11.79
N PHE A 254 -7.70 -29.05 11.52
CA PHE A 254 -8.43 -29.75 10.46
C PHE A 254 -8.34 -29.02 9.11
N LYS A 255 -7.12 -28.57 8.75
CA LYS A 255 -6.83 -27.82 7.51
C LYS A 255 -7.49 -26.43 7.39
N LYS A 256 -8.07 -25.90 8.47
CA LYS A 256 -8.74 -24.57 8.48
C LYS A 256 -7.76 -23.39 8.54
N LYS A 257 -6.54 -23.59 9.06
CA LYS A 257 -5.53 -22.53 9.20
C LYS A 257 -4.21 -22.99 8.60
N ASP A 258 -3.94 -22.58 7.38
CA ASP A 258 -2.67 -22.84 6.72
C ASP A 258 -1.72 -21.65 6.87
N TYR A 259 -0.65 -21.84 7.61
CA TYR A 259 0.41 -20.84 7.81
C TYR A 259 1.69 -21.17 7.05
N ARG A 260 1.74 -22.30 6.32
CA ARG A 260 2.96 -22.77 5.65
C ARG A 260 3.49 -21.76 4.64
N GLU A 261 2.62 -21.24 3.79
CA GLU A 261 3.02 -20.20 2.83
C GLU A 261 3.45 -18.91 3.51
N LYS A 262 2.77 -18.51 4.60
CA LYS A 262 3.18 -17.33 5.39
C LYS A 262 4.58 -17.47 5.95
N VAL A 263 4.92 -18.66 6.47
CA VAL A 263 6.26 -18.97 6.97
C VAL A 263 7.29 -18.91 5.83
N GLN A 264 6.99 -19.54 4.70
CA GLN A 264 7.88 -19.48 3.52
C GLN A 264 8.10 -18.05 3.01
N ARG A 265 7.05 -17.24 2.99
CA ARG A 265 7.16 -15.82 2.60
C ARG A 265 7.93 -14.96 3.59
N MET A 266 8.02 -15.35 4.86
CA MET A 266 8.83 -14.62 5.84
C MET A 266 10.32 -14.70 5.55
N VAL A 267 10.76 -15.76 4.87
CA VAL A 267 12.19 -15.96 4.50
C VAL A 267 12.51 -15.45 3.08
N GLU A 268 11.53 -14.94 2.34
CA GLU A 268 11.73 -14.39 1.00
C GLU A 268 12.26 -12.96 1.09
N PRO A 269 13.44 -12.65 0.50
CA PRO A 269 13.90 -11.27 0.40
C PRO A 269 12.91 -10.42 -0.42
N ARG A 270 12.58 -9.24 0.08
CA ARG A 270 11.61 -8.31 -0.55
C ARG A 270 12.15 -6.90 -0.54
N ALA A 271 13.26 -6.75 -1.23
CA ALA A 271 13.90 -5.47 -1.51
C ALA A 271 13.91 -5.24 -3.02
N TYR A 272 13.47 -4.07 -3.46
CA TYR A 272 13.31 -3.73 -4.87
C TYR A 272 13.83 -2.31 -5.12
N SER A 273 14.47 -2.09 -6.25
CA SER A 273 14.99 -0.76 -6.60
C SER A 273 13.85 0.19 -6.97
N HIS A 274 13.87 1.39 -6.41
CA HIS A 274 13.02 2.51 -6.81
C HIS A 274 13.74 3.53 -7.71
N GLU A 275 14.90 3.17 -8.27
CA GLU A 275 15.74 4.08 -9.05
C GLU A 275 15.01 4.72 -10.23
N LYS A 276 14.14 3.97 -10.90
CA LYS A 276 13.31 4.50 -11.99
C LYS A 276 12.40 5.63 -11.51
N ALA A 277 11.76 5.47 -10.35
CA ALA A 277 10.92 6.50 -9.75
C ALA A 277 11.75 7.71 -9.28
N ALA A 278 12.94 7.45 -8.73
CA ALA A 278 13.87 8.52 -8.33
C ALA A 278 14.32 9.36 -9.54
N ASN A 279 14.65 8.72 -10.66
CA ASN A 279 15.09 9.40 -11.88
C ASN A 279 13.96 10.17 -12.56
N ASP A 280 12.75 9.60 -12.61
CA ASP A 280 11.64 10.18 -13.37
C ASP A 280 10.94 11.32 -12.60
N PHE A 281 10.68 11.18 -11.30
CA PHE A 281 9.94 12.19 -10.52
C PHE A 281 10.54 12.48 -9.14
N ASN A 282 11.86 12.28 -8.97
CA ASN A 282 12.60 12.59 -7.76
C ASN A 282 12.06 11.86 -6.51
N TYR A 283 11.57 10.62 -6.65
CA TYR A 283 11.12 9.81 -5.53
C TYR A 283 12.26 9.57 -4.55
N SER A 284 12.13 10.06 -3.33
CA SER A 284 13.16 9.98 -2.28
C SER A 284 12.50 9.60 -0.95
N PRO A 285 12.24 8.29 -0.73
CA PRO A 285 11.54 7.81 0.45
C PRO A 285 12.42 7.87 1.70
N HIS A 286 11.77 8.05 2.86
CA HIS A 286 12.43 8.08 4.16
C HIS A 286 13.05 6.71 4.53
N GLU A 287 14.07 6.76 5.37
CA GLU A 287 14.61 5.56 6.02
C GLU A 287 13.60 4.97 7.01
N PHE A 288 13.62 3.64 7.18
CA PHE A 288 12.69 2.96 8.07
C PHE A 288 12.62 3.53 9.49
N LYS A 289 13.79 3.87 10.06
CA LYS A 289 13.90 4.42 11.43
C LYS A 289 13.12 5.73 11.64
N ASP A 290 12.98 6.53 10.59
CA ASP A 290 12.32 7.84 10.66
C ASP A 290 10.80 7.69 10.62
N GLY A 291 10.30 6.89 9.67
CA GLY A 291 8.86 6.67 9.53
C GLY A 291 8.27 5.79 10.65
N VAL A 292 8.98 4.77 11.15
CA VAL A 292 8.47 3.90 12.22
C VAL A 292 8.30 4.63 13.55
N LYS A 293 9.03 5.73 13.75
CA LYS A 293 8.90 6.58 14.94
C LYS A 293 7.47 7.11 15.12
N GLU A 294 6.85 7.59 14.05
CA GLU A 294 5.47 8.08 14.12
C GLU A 294 4.49 6.95 14.47
N GLU A 295 4.65 5.77 13.89
CA GLU A 295 3.79 4.63 14.18
C GLU A 295 3.94 4.14 15.63
N ILE A 296 5.14 4.16 16.18
CA ILE A 296 5.41 3.83 17.58
C ILE A 296 4.79 4.86 18.53
N ILE A 297 4.84 6.15 18.19
CA ILE A 297 4.14 7.19 18.97
C ILE A 297 2.64 6.92 19.02
N MET A 298 2.01 6.66 17.87
CA MET A 298 0.60 6.30 17.80
C MET A 298 0.29 5.04 18.64
N TYR A 299 1.16 4.04 18.59
CA TYR A 299 1.00 2.82 19.38
C TYR A 299 1.05 3.08 20.88
N LYS A 300 2.00 3.88 21.36
CA LYS A 300 2.12 4.26 22.79
C LYS A 300 0.86 5.00 23.26
N GLN A 301 0.40 5.98 22.50
CA GLN A 301 -0.83 6.73 22.79
C GLN A 301 -2.06 5.83 22.90
N LEU A 302 -2.23 4.90 21.94
CA LEU A 302 -3.31 3.92 21.98
C LEU A 302 -3.26 3.01 23.22
N LYS A 303 -2.05 2.65 23.66
CA LYS A 303 -1.83 1.81 24.84
C LYS A 303 -2.18 2.55 26.12
N GLU A 304 -1.83 3.81 26.23
CA GLU A 304 -2.18 4.69 27.36
C GLU A 304 -3.69 4.89 27.49
N THR A 305 -4.38 5.11 26.36
CA THR A 305 -5.83 5.29 26.33
C THR A 305 -6.59 4.02 26.77
N LYS A 306 -6.03 2.82 26.48
CA LYS A 306 -6.66 1.54 26.89
C LYS A 306 -6.41 1.16 28.35
N ASN A 307 -5.43 1.76 29.00
CA ASN A 307 -5.08 1.50 30.40
C ASN A 307 -5.75 2.50 31.37
N LYS A 308 -6.43 3.50 30.85
CA LYS A 308 -7.35 4.40 31.57
C LYS A 308 -8.79 3.89 31.48
#